data_9f461628194556e6ab4585a06d0028d1
#
_entry.id   9f461628194556e6ab4585a06d0028d1
#
_cell.length_a   1.000
_cell.length_b   1.000
_cell.length_c   1.000
_cell.angle_alpha   90.00
_cell.angle_beta   90.00
_cell.angle_gamma   90.00
#
_symmetry.space_group_name_H-M   'P 1'
#
loop_
_entity.id
_entity.type
_entity.pdbx_description
1 polymer ?
#
loop_
_entity_poly.entity_id
_entity_poly.type
_entity_poly.pdbx_seq_one_letter_code
_entity_poly.pdbx_strand_id
1 'polypeptide(L)'
;MNKNKSRSSSNSSHKSSASSAPSRHRPPAKGGHKFNGLQRAQPLKGQASAAARSENQIPRDWRIVVGNHAINEALSIRPKEIKGLWLKNGWENSADLRAIEELARSKKIKIENKSESVIDKFGSSHQGAALFVDGAPAFDMQSLEGREKSVVLILDGLEDPHNLGAIVRTSWLADVQGILIPEDRAVGLTPTAHKVACGGAEHVPVEATTNFSKYSEDLKKQGYWIFGLSPRGKRSIFELNLPDKVVWAIGAEDKGLRVTTERLCDELVYIPQSSTSASYNASVATAMALTETMRQHAPRGIPKKLQRDE
;
A
#
# COMPACT_ATOMS: atom_id res chain seq x y z
N MET A 1 37.18 30.87 50.17
CA MET A 1 36.46 31.86 51.01
C MET A 1 35.00 31.72 50.74
N ASN A 2 34.39 31.29 51.81
CA ASN A 2 33.03 31.56 52.34
C ASN A 2 31.83 31.22 51.47
N LYS A 3 31.08 30.15 51.88
CA LYS A 3 30.03 30.06 52.92
C LYS A 3 28.83 30.94 52.53
N ASN A 4 27.59 30.52 52.53
CA ASN A 4 26.80 29.68 53.42
C ASN A 4 25.35 29.63 52.90
N LYS A 5 24.65 28.51 53.09
CA LYS A 5 23.40 28.28 53.87
C LYS A 5 22.19 29.16 53.49
N SER A 6 20.93 28.72 53.50
CA SER A 6 20.24 27.65 54.20
C SER A 6 18.74 27.67 53.82
N ARG A 7 18.09 26.49 53.80
CA ARG A 7 16.81 26.15 54.50
C ARG A 7 15.61 27.09 54.41
N SER A 8 14.42 26.59 53.99
CA SER A 8 13.43 25.86 54.84
C SER A 8 12.19 25.55 53.98
N SER A 9 11.73 24.36 53.80
CA SER A 9 10.69 23.59 54.50
C SER A 9 9.42 24.37 54.90
N SER A 10 8.29 24.05 54.30
CA SER A 10 7.03 23.88 55.03
C SER A 10 6.05 22.99 54.30
N ASN A 11 5.66 22.02 55.04
CA ASN A 11 4.64 21.01 54.90
C ASN A 11 3.27 21.62 55.14
N SER A 12 2.22 21.25 54.42
CA SER A 12 0.87 21.18 54.98
C SER A 12 -0.02 20.22 54.19
N SER A 13 -0.37 19.22 54.93
CA SER A 13 -1.42 18.24 54.69
C SER A 13 -2.82 18.86 54.94
N HIS A 14 -3.82 18.48 54.15
CA HIS A 14 -5.22 18.31 54.58
C HIS A 14 -5.93 17.33 53.63
N LYS A 15 -6.22 16.18 54.15
CA LYS A 15 -7.42 15.44 54.60
C LYS A 15 -8.68 15.61 53.74
N SER A 16 -9.02 14.48 53.15
CA SER A 16 -10.27 13.74 52.96
C SER A 16 -11.60 14.41 53.32
N SER A 17 -12.58 14.31 52.43
CA SER A 17 -13.96 14.00 52.81
C SER A 17 -14.71 13.33 51.66
N ALA A 18 -15.28 12.18 51.97
CA ALA A 18 -16.25 11.43 51.21
C ALA A 18 -17.65 11.98 51.50
N SER A 19 -18.55 11.99 50.51
CA SER A 19 -20.01 11.93 50.72
C SER A 19 -20.63 11.46 49.40
N SER A 20 -21.10 10.25 49.32
CA SER A 20 -22.46 9.73 49.53
C SER A 20 -23.44 10.10 48.40
N ALA A 21 -23.82 9.07 47.64
CA ALA A 21 -24.94 9.02 46.71
C ALA A 21 -26.31 9.12 47.44
N PRO A 22 -27.39 9.51 46.76
CA PRO A 22 -28.72 9.09 47.16
C PRO A 22 -29.40 8.21 46.09
N SER A 23 -30.16 7.31 46.70
CA SER A 23 -30.97 6.23 46.18
C SER A 23 -32.24 6.67 45.44
N ARG A 24 -32.59 5.86 44.47
CA ARG A 24 -33.89 5.41 43.96
C ARG A 24 -35.16 6.00 44.53
N HIS A 25 -36.06 6.44 43.64
CA HIS A 25 -37.50 6.24 43.78
C HIS A 25 -38.14 5.86 42.43
N ARG A 26 -38.84 4.71 42.46
CA ARG A 26 -39.79 4.23 41.47
C ARG A 26 -41.20 4.59 41.97
N PRO A 27 -42.14 5.06 41.19
CA PRO A 27 -43.56 4.95 41.46
C PRO A 27 -44.27 3.91 40.59
N PRO A 28 -45.48 3.47 41.01
CA PRO A 28 -46.07 2.19 40.65
C PRO A 28 -46.98 2.25 39.42
N ALA A 29 -47.23 1.05 38.89
CA ALA A 29 -48.16 0.78 37.80
C ALA A 29 -49.61 0.95 38.21
N LYS A 30 -50.44 1.54 37.31
CA LYS A 30 -51.90 1.33 37.27
C LYS A 30 -52.40 1.34 35.84
N GLY A 31 -53.09 0.28 35.50
CA GLY A 31 -54.43 0.28 34.98
C GLY A 31 -54.55 0.09 33.48
N GLY A 32 -54.97 -1.09 33.08
CA GLY A 32 -55.26 -1.46 31.67
C GLY A 32 -56.50 -0.75 31.10
N HIS A 33 -56.40 -0.50 29.81
CA HIS A 33 -57.59 -0.41 28.96
C HIS A 33 -57.34 -1.22 27.71
N LYS A 34 -58.19 -2.23 27.49
CA LYS A 34 -58.35 -2.98 26.26
C LYS A 34 -58.95 -2.06 25.22
N PHE A 35 -58.27 -1.85 24.10
CA PHE A 35 -58.89 -1.40 22.87
C PHE A 35 -58.67 -2.45 21.78
N ASN A 36 -59.82 -2.88 21.23
CA ASN A 36 -59.93 -3.83 20.15
C ASN A 36 -59.46 -3.26 18.82
N GLY A 37 -58.81 -4.08 18.06
CA GLY A 37 -58.99 -4.26 16.60
C GLY A 37 -58.66 -3.08 15.71
N LEU A 38 -57.39 -2.97 15.28
CA LEU A 38 -57.07 -2.44 13.92
C LEU A 38 -56.08 -3.40 13.30
N GLN A 39 -56.50 -4.00 12.19
CA GLN A 39 -55.68 -4.92 11.37
C GLN A 39 -54.40 -4.21 11.00
N ARG A 40 -53.28 -4.77 11.43
CA ARG A 40 -51.96 -4.42 10.93
C ARG A 40 -51.90 -4.79 9.43
N ALA A 41 -51.88 -3.78 8.58
CA ALA A 41 -51.42 -3.94 7.21
C ALA A 41 -50.00 -4.55 7.25
N GLN A 42 -49.86 -5.74 6.69
CA GLN A 42 -48.54 -6.35 6.48
C GLN A 42 -47.74 -5.45 5.52
N PRO A 43 -46.49 -5.07 5.83
CA PRO A 43 -45.65 -4.44 4.84
C PRO A 43 -45.44 -5.46 3.72
N LEU A 44 -45.84 -5.09 2.51
CA LEU A 44 -45.42 -5.78 1.29
C LEU A 44 -43.92 -5.93 1.33
N LYS A 45 -43.45 -7.13 1.62
CA LYS A 45 -42.06 -7.54 1.38
C LYS A 45 -41.82 -7.40 -0.11
N GLY A 46 -41.25 -6.25 -0.51
CA GLY A 46 -40.67 -6.11 -1.80
C GLY A 46 -39.64 -7.22 -1.95
N GLN A 47 -39.96 -8.19 -2.76
CA GLN A 47 -39.01 -9.10 -3.36
C GLN A 47 -38.13 -8.28 -4.32
N ALA A 48 -37.27 -7.40 -3.76
CA ALA A 48 -36.13 -6.92 -4.47
C ALA A 48 -35.18 -8.13 -4.58
N SER A 49 -35.17 -8.67 -5.75
CA SER A 49 -34.61 -9.94 -6.14
C SER A 49 -33.21 -10.18 -5.55
N ALA A 50 -33.05 -11.36 -4.94
CA ALA A 50 -31.75 -11.92 -4.61
C ALA A 50 -30.81 -11.96 -5.84
N ALA A 51 -31.35 -12.00 -7.05
CA ALA A 51 -30.63 -11.90 -8.31
C ALA A 51 -29.85 -10.56 -8.48
N ALA A 52 -30.44 -9.41 -8.08
CA ALA A 52 -29.74 -8.12 -8.17
C ALA A 52 -28.61 -7.95 -7.15
N ARG A 53 -28.54 -8.80 -6.12
CA ARG A 53 -27.43 -8.81 -5.15
C ARG A 53 -26.25 -9.66 -5.59
N SER A 54 -26.41 -10.61 -6.52
CA SER A 54 -25.35 -11.49 -7.02
C SER A 54 -24.55 -10.90 -8.19
N GLU A 55 -25.14 -9.97 -8.96
CA GLU A 55 -24.51 -9.42 -10.17
C GLU A 55 -23.35 -8.43 -9.91
N ASN A 56 -23.15 -7.97 -8.69
CA ASN A 56 -22.09 -7.02 -8.34
C ASN A 56 -21.12 -7.56 -7.27
N GLN A 57 -21.15 -8.84 -6.96
CA GLN A 57 -20.17 -9.43 -6.04
C GLN A 57 -18.88 -9.76 -6.79
N ILE A 58 -17.85 -8.90 -6.57
CA ILE A 58 -16.50 -9.14 -7.06
C ILE A 58 -15.84 -10.14 -6.12
N PRO A 59 -15.30 -11.26 -6.64
CA PRO A 59 -14.51 -12.20 -5.85
C PRO A 59 -13.39 -11.49 -5.09
N ARG A 60 -13.10 -11.94 -3.87
CA ARG A 60 -12.11 -11.29 -2.99
C ARG A 60 -10.66 -11.45 -3.46
N ASP A 61 -10.43 -12.44 -4.27
CA ASP A 61 -9.15 -12.80 -4.89
C ASP A 61 -8.84 -11.96 -6.13
N TRP A 62 -9.82 -11.21 -6.65
CA TRP A 62 -9.58 -10.32 -7.77
C TRP A 62 -9.02 -8.97 -7.32
N ARG A 63 -7.99 -8.52 -8.02
CA ARG A 63 -7.48 -7.15 -7.88
C ARG A 63 -8.37 -6.18 -8.64
N ILE A 64 -8.56 -5.01 -8.07
CA ILE A 64 -9.31 -3.92 -8.70
C ILE A 64 -8.31 -2.85 -9.13
N VAL A 65 -8.15 -2.70 -10.43
CA VAL A 65 -7.24 -1.72 -11.03
C VAL A 65 -8.04 -0.52 -11.51
N VAL A 66 -7.69 0.67 -11.03
CA VAL A 66 -8.31 1.93 -11.43
C VAL A 66 -7.25 2.92 -11.92
N GLY A 67 -7.71 3.88 -12.73
CA GLY A 67 -6.84 4.86 -13.38
C GLY A 67 -6.39 4.43 -14.78
N ASN A 68 -6.52 5.34 -15.72
CA ASN A 68 -6.39 5.05 -17.16
C ASN A 68 -5.05 4.40 -17.54
N HIS A 69 -3.92 4.91 -17.00
CA HIS A 69 -2.59 4.33 -17.26
C HIS A 69 -2.45 2.91 -16.71
N ALA A 70 -2.91 2.67 -15.47
CA ALA A 70 -2.83 1.35 -14.86
C ALA A 70 -3.69 0.32 -15.60
N ILE A 71 -4.90 0.73 -16.04
CA ILE A 71 -5.79 -0.12 -16.82
C ILE A 71 -5.19 -0.46 -18.19
N ASN A 72 -4.64 0.53 -18.91
CA ASN A 72 -4.01 0.31 -20.21
C ASN A 72 -2.82 -0.65 -20.08
N GLU A 73 -2.00 -0.49 -19.04
CA GLU A 73 -0.87 -1.37 -18.80
C GLU A 73 -1.32 -2.80 -18.52
N ALA A 74 -2.29 -2.99 -17.64
CA ALA A 74 -2.85 -4.31 -17.34
C ALA A 74 -3.46 -4.99 -18.59
N LEU A 75 -4.22 -4.24 -19.40
CA LEU A 75 -4.78 -4.73 -20.66
C LEU A 75 -3.71 -5.16 -21.66
N SER A 76 -2.56 -4.50 -21.65
CA SER A 76 -1.46 -4.78 -22.56
C SER A 76 -0.63 -5.99 -22.14
N ILE A 77 -0.31 -6.07 -20.83
CA ILE A 77 0.64 -7.06 -20.30
C ILE A 77 -0.04 -8.36 -19.89
N ARG A 78 -1.25 -8.29 -19.29
CA ARG A 78 -1.93 -9.45 -18.67
C ARG A 78 -3.36 -9.67 -19.16
N PRO A 79 -3.64 -9.64 -20.47
CA PRO A 79 -5.01 -9.72 -20.98
C PRO A 79 -5.74 -11.00 -20.63
N LYS A 80 -5.02 -12.11 -20.37
CA LYS A 80 -5.61 -13.42 -20.04
C LYS A 80 -6.15 -13.50 -18.62
N GLU A 81 -5.60 -12.73 -17.72
CA GLU A 81 -6.00 -12.67 -16.31
C GLU A 81 -7.15 -11.69 -16.07
N ILE A 82 -7.53 -10.89 -17.06
CA ILE A 82 -8.60 -9.91 -16.93
C ILE A 82 -9.96 -10.61 -16.96
N LYS A 83 -10.79 -10.34 -15.95
CA LYS A 83 -12.14 -10.91 -15.78
C LYS A 83 -13.25 -9.98 -16.26
N GLY A 84 -12.98 -8.68 -16.35
CA GLY A 84 -13.95 -7.72 -16.86
C GLY A 84 -13.52 -6.27 -16.67
N LEU A 85 -14.18 -5.41 -17.38
CA LEU A 85 -14.00 -3.95 -17.32
C LEU A 85 -15.37 -3.30 -17.08
N TRP A 86 -15.45 -2.43 -16.08
CA TRP A 86 -16.58 -1.54 -15.90
C TRP A 86 -16.21 -0.14 -16.37
N LEU A 87 -17.10 0.45 -17.17
CA LEU A 87 -17.00 1.83 -17.62
C LEU A 87 -18.22 2.61 -17.10
N LYS A 88 -18.02 3.86 -16.74
CA LYS A 88 -19.12 4.73 -16.32
C LYS A 88 -20.05 5.03 -17.47
N ASN A 89 -21.33 5.26 -17.20
CA ASN A 89 -22.27 5.73 -18.20
C ASN A 89 -21.76 7.05 -18.83
N GLY A 90 -21.86 7.18 -20.14
CA GLY A 90 -21.35 8.35 -20.88
C GLY A 90 -19.83 8.34 -21.08
N TRP A 91 -19.18 7.20 -20.94
CA TRP A 91 -17.74 7.02 -21.19
C TRP A 91 -17.33 7.44 -22.61
N GLU A 92 -18.24 7.37 -23.55
CA GLU A 92 -18.04 7.74 -24.97
C GLU A 92 -17.61 9.21 -25.13
N ASN A 93 -17.89 10.05 -24.14
CA ASN A 93 -17.49 11.46 -24.15
C ASN A 93 -16.03 11.68 -23.72
N SER A 94 -15.32 10.63 -23.25
CA SER A 94 -13.92 10.69 -22.84
C SER A 94 -13.03 10.00 -23.86
N ALA A 95 -12.02 10.70 -24.38
CA ALA A 95 -11.06 10.12 -25.31
C ALA A 95 -10.29 8.95 -24.69
N ASP A 96 -9.86 9.10 -23.41
CA ASP A 96 -9.15 8.06 -22.69
C ASP A 96 -9.98 6.79 -22.50
N LEU A 97 -11.27 6.96 -22.12
CA LEU A 97 -12.15 5.81 -21.92
C LEU A 97 -12.50 5.10 -23.23
N ARG A 98 -12.60 5.85 -24.35
CA ARG A 98 -12.76 5.22 -25.68
C ARG A 98 -11.54 4.38 -26.05
N ALA A 99 -10.33 4.87 -25.80
CA ALA A 99 -9.11 4.12 -26.08
C ALA A 99 -9.03 2.85 -25.20
N ILE A 100 -9.41 2.93 -23.93
CA ILE A 100 -9.49 1.77 -23.03
C ILE A 100 -10.53 0.75 -23.52
N GLU A 101 -11.72 1.22 -23.92
CA GLU A 101 -12.79 0.37 -24.43
C GLU A 101 -12.34 -0.36 -25.71
N GLU A 102 -11.74 0.35 -26.65
CA GLU A 102 -11.24 -0.22 -27.91
C GLU A 102 -10.17 -1.29 -27.64
N LEU A 103 -9.20 -1.00 -26.75
CA LEU A 103 -8.17 -1.95 -26.36
C LEU A 103 -8.78 -3.19 -25.69
N ALA A 104 -9.72 -3.01 -24.75
CA ALA A 104 -10.39 -4.11 -24.07
C ALA A 104 -11.20 -4.98 -25.03
N ARG A 105 -11.90 -4.35 -26.00
CA ARG A 105 -12.65 -5.05 -27.05
C ARG A 105 -11.71 -5.87 -27.94
N SER A 106 -10.56 -5.31 -28.34
CA SER A 106 -9.57 -6.03 -29.13
C SER A 106 -9.03 -7.28 -28.43
N LYS A 107 -8.99 -7.25 -27.10
CA LYS A 107 -8.59 -8.39 -26.24
C LYS A 107 -9.77 -9.30 -25.86
N LYS A 108 -10.98 -9.03 -26.35
CA LYS A 108 -12.22 -9.78 -26.07
C LYS A 108 -12.60 -9.77 -24.58
N ILE A 109 -12.28 -8.69 -23.87
CA ILE A 109 -12.64 -8.52 -22.47
C ILE A 109 -14.11 -8.16 -22.36
N LYS A 110 -14.81 -8.74 -21.37
CA LYS A 110 -16.20 -8.39 -21.05
C LYS A 110 -16.27 -6.95 -20.52
N ILE A 111 -17.09 -6.12 -21.16
CA ILE A 111 -17.29 -4.71 -20.79
C ILE A 111 -18.72 -4.52 -20.28
N GLU A 112 -18.89 -3.85 -19.15
CA GLU A 112 -20.19 -3.51 -18.58
C GLU A 112 -20.24 -2.02 -18.25
N ASN A 113 -21.38 -1.38 -18.62
CA ASN A 113 -21.64 0.00 -18.23
C ASN A 113 -22.26 0.04 -16.83
N LYS A 114 -21.73 0.90 -15.97
CA LYS A 114 -22.20 1.09 -14.59
C LYS A 114 -22.45 2.56 -14.31
N SER A 115 -23.31 2.84 -13.35
CA SER A 115 -23.45 4.21 -12.84
C SER A 115 -22.17 4.63 -12.12
N GLU A 116 -21.86 5.92 -12.15
CA GLU A 116 -20.67 6.47 -11.48
C GLU A 116 -20.65 6.10 -10.00
N SER A 117 -21.80 6.15 -9.31
CA SER A 117 -21.93 5.74 -7.89
C SER A 117 -21.57 4.28 -7.59
N VAL A 118 -21.58 3.40 -8.58
CA VAL A 118 -21.12 2.01 -8.42
C VAL A 118 -19.61 1.94 -8.51
N ILE A 119 -18.99 2.71 -9.39
CA ILE A 119 -17.54 2.75 -9.58
C ILE A 119 -16.86 3.55 -8.44
N ASP A 120 -17.52 4.58 -7.89
CA ASP A 120 -17.06 5.37 -6.73
C ASP A 120 -16.70 4.53 -5.50
N LYS A 121 -17.25 3.31 -5.38
CA LYS A 121 -16.91 2.36 -4.31
C LYS A 121 -15.43 1.95 -4.33
N PHE A 122 -14.74 2.11 -5.45
CA PHE A 122 -13.32 1.80 -5.60
C PHE A 122 -12.41 3.01 -5.36
N GLY A 123 -12.98 4.10 -4.86
CA GLY A 123 -12.29 5.36 -4.57
C GLY A 123 -12.59 6.46 -5.57
N SER A 124 -12.51 7.71 -5.14
CA SER A 124 -12.88 8.90 -5.93
C SER A 124 -11.99 9.15 -7.15
N SER A 125 -10.93 8.39 -7.32
CA SER A 125 -9.92 8.63 -8.34
C SER A 125 -9.93 7.62 -9.50
N HIS A 126 -11.04 6.89 -9.67
CA HIS A 126 -11.20 5.83 -10.68
C HIS A 126 -11.21 6.31 -12.15
N GLN A 127 -11.34 7.62 -12.39
CA GLN A 127 -11.37 8.22 -13.74
C GLN A 127 -12.47 7.65 -14.66
N GLY A 128 -13.50 7.02 -14.09
CA GLY A 128 -14.65 6.45 -14.82
C GLY A 128 -14.50 5.02 -15.29
N ALA A 129 -13.44 4.32 -14.87
CA ALA A 129 -13.20 2.92 -15.21
C ALA A 129 -12.69 2.11 -14.03
N ALA A 130 -13.04 0.81 -14.00
CA ALA A 130 -12.50 -0.17 -13.07
C ALA A 130 -12.29 -1.51 -13.80
N LEU A 131 -11.07 -2.04 -13.73
CA LEU A 131 -10.67 -3.30 -14.33
C LEU A 131 -10.53 -4.36 -13.23
N PHE A 132 -11.02 -5.56 -13.50
CA PHE A 132 -10.93 -6.70 -12.58
C PHE A 132 -9.92 -7.69 -13.12
N VAL A 133 -8.90 -8.00 -12.31
CA VAL A 133 -7.76 -8.83 -12.70
C VAL A 133 -7.60 -9.97 -11.70
N ASP A 134 -7.53 -11.19 -12.18
CA ASP A 134 -7.26 -12.39 -11.39
C ASP A 134 -5.74 -12.57 -11.24
N GLY A 135 -5.28 -12.70 -9.99
CA GLY A 135 -3.85 -12.84 -9.70
C GLY A 135 -3.03 -11.55 -9.85
N ALA A 136 -1.76 -11.67 -9.57
CA ALA A 136 -0.73 -10.62 -9.64
C ALA A 136 0.58 -11.21 -10.18
N PRO A 137 1.56 -10.39 -10.60
CA PRO A 137 2.91 -10.89 -10.81
C PRO A 137 3.40 -11.60 -9.56
N ALA A 138 3.84 -12.85 -9.68
CA ALA A 138 4.37 -13.61 -8.56
C ALA A 138 5.85 -13.29 -8.34
N PHE A 139 6.25 -13.16 -7.07
CA PHE A 139 7.66 -13.05 -6.72
C PHE A 139 8.29 -14.44 -6.75
N ASP A 140 9.13 -14.68 -7.73
CA ASP A 140 9.80 -15.96 -7.92
C ASP A 140 11.29 -15.85 -7.59
N MET A 141 11.68 -16.46 -6.48
CA MET A 141 13.08 -16.52 -6.05
C MET A 141 13.99 -17.23 -7.05
N GLN A 142 13.45 -18.19 -7.83
CA GLN A 142 14.25 -18.90 -8.83
C GLN A 142 14.59 -17.99 -10.01
N SER A 143 13.70 -17.07 -10.35
CA SER A 143 13.94 -16.09 -11.43
C SER A 143 15.10 -15.13 -11.15
N LEU A 144 15.53 -15.05 -9.89
CA LEU A 144 16.68 -14.24 -9.43
C LEU A 144 18.02 -14.98 -9.61
N GLU A 145 17.97 -16.31 -9.73
CA GLU A 145 19.17 -17.10 -9.97
C GLU A 145 19.79 -16.76 -11.33
N GLY A 146 21.10 -16.64 -11.37
CA GLY A 146 21.83 -16.33 -12.60
C GLY A 146 21.76 -14.86 -13.06
N ARG A 147 20.97 -13.99 -12.40
CA ARG A 147 21.04 -12.55 -12.66
C ARG A 147 22.37 -12.00 -12.18
N GLU A 148 23.07 -11.26 -13.01
CA GLU A 148 24.30 -10.57 -12.67
C GLU A 148 24.01 -9.44 -11.69
N LYS A 149 23.06 -8.57 -12.03
CA LYS A 149 22.60 -7.45 -11.18
C LYS A 149 21.13 -7.60 -10.84
N SER A 150 20.79 -7.31 -9.61
CA SER A 150 19.42 -7.49 -9.13
C SER A 150 19.15 -6.67 -7.88
N VAL A 151 17.94 -6.10 -7.79
CA VAL A 151 17.49 -5.30 -6.66
C VAL A 151 16.16 -5.82 -6.16
N VAL A 152 16.05 -6.02 -4.85
CA VAL A 152 14.81 -6.39 -4.16
C VAL A 152 14.53 -5.37 -3.07
N LEU A 153 13.25 -5.10 -2.79
CA LEU A 153 12.86 -4.24 -1.67
C LEU A 153 12.18 -5.04 -0.56
N ILE A 154 12.43 -4.64 0.67
CA ILE A 154 11.66 -5.02 1.86
C ILE A 154 11.03 -3.74 2.42
N LEU A 155 9.69 -3.66 2.41
CA LEU A 155 8.96 -2.51 2.93
C LEU A 155 8.33 -2.89 4.26
N ASP A 156 8.90 -2.41 5.36
CA ASP A 156 8.56 -2.85 6.70
C ASP A 156 7.51 -1.97 7.36
N GLY A 157 6.23 -2.25 7.09
CA GLY A 157 5.12 -1.64 7.80
C GLY A 157 4.64 -0.30 7.21
N LEU A 158 4.75 -0.09 5.91
CA LEU A 158 4.11 1.04 5.23
C LEU A 158 2.59 0.93 5.30
N GLU A 159 1.92 2.00 5.72
CA GLU A 159 0.46 2.04 5.89
C GLU A 159 -0.24 2.90 4.82
N ASP A 160 0.46 3.84 4.18
CA ASP A 160 -0.11 4.71 3.15
C ASP A 160 -0.05 4.07 1.75
N PRO A 161 -1.21 3.85 1.09
CA PRO A 161 -1.26 3.31 -0.27
C PRO A 161 -0.64 4.23 -1.32
N HIS A 162 -0.55 5.54 -1.07
CA HIS A 162 0.13 6.47 -1.96
C HIS A 162 1.63 6.21 -1.98
N ASN A 163 2.23 5.97 -0.81
CA ASN A 163 3.65 5.64 -0.72
C ASN A 163 3.96 4.29 -1.37
N LEU A 164 3.16 3.26 -1.11
CA LEU A 164 3.34 1.97 -1.78
C LEU A 164 3.23 2.11 -3.30
N GLY A 165 2.21 2.80 -3.81
CA GLY A 165 2.04 3.02 -5.24
C GLY A 165 3.22 3.77 -5.87
N ALA A 166 3.73 4.83 -5.21
CA ALA A 166 4.89 5.58 -5.68
C ALA A 166 6.17 4.73 -5.68
N ILE A 167 6.36 3.89 -4.66
CA ILE A 167 7.49 2.95 -4.59
C ILE A 167 7.39 1.93 -5.72
N VAL A 168 6.23 1.31 -5.94
CA VAL A 168 6.03 0.33 -7.02
C VAL A 168 6.32 0.95 -8.39
N ARG A 169 5.85 2.18 -8.63
CA ARG A 169 6.16 2.91 -9.87
C ARG A 169 7.65 3.15 -10.06
N THR A 170 8.33 3.63 -9.01
CA THR A 170 9.77 3.88 -9.05
C THR A 170 10.54 2.58 -9.23
N SER A 171 10.10 1.50 -8.58
CA SER A 171 10.67 0.16 -8.68
C SER A 171 10.62 -0.38 -10.11
N TRP A 172 9.49 -0.21 -10.80
CA TRP A 172 9.39 -0.57 -12.21
C TRP A 172 10.41 0.17 -13.07
N LEU A 173 10.53 1.50 -12.89
CA LEU A 173 11.48 2.32 -13.64
C LEU A 173 12.96 2.05 -13.30
N ALA A 174 13.21 1.48 -12.12
CA ALA A 174 14.55 1.14 -11.63
C ALA A 174 14.90 -0.36 -11.79
N ASP A 175 14.09 -1.12 -12.54
CA ASP A 175 14.27 -2.57 -12.76
C ASP A 175 14.42 -3.37 -11.45
N VAL A 176 13.55 -3.10 -10.48
CA VAL A 176 13.44 -3.87 -9.23
C VAL A 176 12.72 -5.18 -9.49
N GLN A 177 13.29 -6.30 -9.07
CA GLN A 177 12.77 -7.63 -9.35
C GLN A 177 11.64 -8.07 -8.42
N GLY A 178 11.46 -7.39 -7.29
CA GLY A 178 10.33 -7.67 -6.41
C GLY A 178 10.34 -6.85 -5.14
N ILE A 179 9.18 -6.80 -4.51
CA ILE A 179 8.92 -6.06 -3.27
C ILE A 179 8.29 -7.03 -2.27
N LEU A 180 8.88 -7.14 -1.10
CA LEU A 180 8.34 -7.91 0.03
C LEU A 180 7.66 -6.95 1.01
N ILE A 181 6.42 -7.24 1.38
CA ILE A 181 5.67 -6.50 2.40
C ILE A 181 5.20 -7.47 3.49
N PRO A 182 4.98 -7.02 4.74
CA PRO A 182 4.38 -7.89 5.75
C PRO A 182 2.89 -8.13 5.45
N GLU A 183 2.37 -9.31 5.75
CA GLU A 183 0.93 -9.59 5.68
C GLU A 183 0.12 -8.73 6.64
N ASP A 184 0.68 -8.51 7.85
CA ASP A 184 0.03 -7.73 8.90
C ASP A 184 0.64 -6.33 9.00
N ARG A 185 -0.21 -5.35 9.29
CA ARG A 185 0.19 -3.95 9.55
C ARG A 185 0.96 -3.31 8.39
N ALA A 186 0.56 -3.63 7.19
CA ALA A 186 1.00 -2.97 5.98
C ALA A 186 -0.15 -2.83 4.99
N VAL A 187 -0.07 -1.81 4.17
CA VAL A 187 -0.99 -1.64 3.06
C VAL A 187 -0.60 -2.57 1.92
N GLY A 188 -1.59 -3.27 1.36
CA GLY A 188 -1.43 -4.02 0.11
C GLY A 188 -1.71 -3.17 -1.13
N LEU A 189 -1.73 -3.82 -2.29
CA LEU A 189 -2.06 -3.20 -3.58
C LEU A 189 -3.57 -2.86 -3.66
N THR A 190 -3.96 -1.78 -2.97
CA THR A 190 -5.31 -1.22 -3.05
C THR A 190 -5.56 -0.55 -4.41
N PRO A 191 -6.83 -0.24 -4.78
CA PRO A 191 -7.12 0.55 -5.99
C PRO A 191 -6.34 1.87 -6.04
N THR A 192 -6.16 2.54 -4.90
CA THR A 192 -5.34 3.76 -4.79
C THR A 192 -3.88 3.49 -5.12
N ALA A 193 -3.29 2.42 -4.56
CA ALA A 193 -1.91 2.05 -4.85
C ALA A 193 -1.72 1.70 -6.34
N HIS A 194 -2.66 0.95 -6.95
CA HIS A 194 -2.64 0.66 -8.39
C HIS A 194 -2.65 1.92 -9.25
N LYS A 195 -3.51 2.88 -8.92
CA LYS A 195 -3.56 4.15 -9.63
C LYS A 195 -2.25 4.91 -9.56
N VAL A 196 -1.69 5.06 -8.36
CA VAL A 196 -0.43 5.79 -8.14
C VAL A 196 0.75 5.08 -8.79
N ALA A 197 0.74 3.74 -8.80
CA ALA A 197 1.74 2.92 -9.48
C ALA A 197 1.73 3.06 -11.01
N CYS A 198 0.67 3.61 -11.60
CA CYS A 198 0.56 3.88 -13.05
C CYS A 198 0.90 2.66 -13.93
N GLY A 199 0.52 1.45 -13.51
CA GLY A 199 0.82 0.20 -14.20
C GLY A 199 2.03 -0.56 -13.65
N GLY A 200 2.89 0.05 -12.84
CA GLY A 200 4.07 -0.63 -12.28
C GLY A 200 3.76 -1.92 -11.53
N ALA A 201 2.55 -2.05 -10.98
CA ALA A 201 2.10 -3.26 -10.30
C ALA A 201 1.85 -4.47 -11.23
N GLU A 202 1.87 -4.27 -12.54
CA GLU A 202 1.81 -5.36 -13.52
C GLU A 202 3.20 -5.88 -13.91
N HIS A 203 4.25 -5.16 -13.52
CA HIS A 203 5.65 -5.47 -13.83
C HIS A 203 6.44 -5.91 -12.60
N VAL A 204 6.21 -5.25 -11.46
CA VAL A 204 6.96 -5.52 -10.23
C VAL A 204 6.11 -6.37 -9.30
N PRO A 205 6.52 -7.61 -8.99
CA PRO A 205 5.85 -8.44 -7.99
C PRO A 205 5.86 -7.76 -6.61
N VAL A 206 4.69 -7.75 -5.94
CA VAL A 206 4.55 -7.33 -4.54
C VAL A 206 4.03 -8.52 -3.77
N GLU A 207 4.90 -9.12 -2.98
CA GLU A 207 4.64 -10.34 -2.21
C GLU A 207 4.40 -10.01 -0.74
N ALA A 208 3.22 -10.40 -0.23
CA ALA A 208 2.93 -10.32 1.18
C ALA A 208 3.44 -11.57 1.91
N THR A 209 4.18 -11.39 2.99
CA THR A 209 4.76 -12.50 3.73
C THR A 209 4.78 -12.27 5.24
N THR A 210 4.61 -13.35 5.99
CA THR A 210 4.82 -13.37 7.46
C THR A 210 6.28 -13.59 7.84
N ASN A 211 7.15 -13.94 6.88
CA ASN A 211 8.48 -14.46 7.18
C ASN A 211 9.61 -13.78 6.38
N PHE A 212 9.89 -12.52 6.73
CA PHE A 212 11.05 -11.81 6.17
C PHE A 212 12.39 -12.53 6.42
N SER A 213 12.52 -13.24 7.55
CA SER A 213 13.76 -13.96 7.85
C SER A 213 14.08 -15.00 6.80
N LYS A 214 13.08 -15.83 6.40
CA LYS A 214 13.26 -16.86 5.39
C LYS A 214 13.69 -16.25 4.04
N TYR A 215 12.96 -15.22 3.58
CA TYR A 215 13.30 -14.54 2.33
C TYR A 215 14.71 -13.92 2.39
N SER A 216 15.06 -13.29 3.51
CA SER A 216 16.37 -12.69 3.70
C SER A 216 17.50 -13.72 3.68
N GLU A 217 17.32 -14.86 4.35
CA GLU A 217 18.29 -15.96 4.34
C GLU A 217 18.48 -16.52 2.91
N ASP A 218 17.40 -16.73 2.18
CA ASP A 218 17.46 -17.28 0.83
C ASP A 218 18.05 -16.28 -0.17
N LEU A 219 17.77 -14.97 -0.03
CA LEU A 219 18.43 -13.91 -0.79
C LEU A 219 19.93 -13.84 -0.48
N LYS A 220 20.34 -13.93 0.80
CA LYS A 220 21.76 -13.95 1.19
C LYS A 220 22.49 -15.15 0.59
N LYS A 221 21.88 -16.34 0.53
CA LYS A 221 22.46 -17.52 -0.14
C LYS A 221 22.69 -17.28 -1.62
N GLN A 222 21.88 -16.44 -2.25
CA GLN A 222 22.03 -16.03 -3.66
C GLN A 222 23.00 -14.85 -3.86
N GLY A 223 23.67 -14.40 -2.79
CA GLY A 223 24.68 -13.35 -2.84
C GLY A 223 24.15 -11.92 -2.66
N TYR A 224 22.90 -11.76 -2.22
CA TYR A 224 22.37 -10.43 -1.92
C TYR A 224 22.94 -9.88 -0.61
N TRP A 225 23.20 -8.57 -0.61
CA TRP A 225 23.52 -7.79 0.58
C TRP A 225 22.34 -6.92 0.97
N ILE A 226 21.95 -6.95 2.24
CA ILE A 226 20.76 -6.27 2.75
C ILE A 226 21.16 -4.98 3.46
N PHE A 227 20.80 -3.85 2.90
CA PHE A 227 20.95 -2.53 3.50
C PHE A 227 19.63 -2.04 4.09
N GLY A 228 19.65 -1.64 5.36
CA GLY A 228 18.53 -1.01 6.03
C GLY A 228 18.67 0.50 6.04
N LEU A 229 17.66 1.23 5.51
CA LEU A 229 17.63 2.69 5.61
C LEU A 229 17.21 3.11 7.02
N SER A 230 18.12 3.79 7.72
CA SER A 230 17.91 4.25 9.09
C SER A 230 18.74 5.50 9.37
N PRO A 231 18.18 6.53 10.04
CA PRO A 231 18.97 7.68 10.51
C PRO A 231 20.11 7.28 11.45
N ARG A 232 20.06 6.07 12.03
CA ARG A 232 21.10 5.50 12.91
C ARG A 232 22.21 4.78 12.15
N GLY A 233 22.14 4.75 10.82
CA GLY A 233 23.18 4.18 9.97
C GLY A 233 24.54 4.83 10.21
N LYS A 234 25.60 4.07 10.01
CA LYS A 234 26.99 4.56 10.24
C LYS A 234 27.57 5.22 9.00
N ARG A 235 27.15 4.81 7.82
CA ARG A 235 27.63 5.32 6.53
C ARG A 235 26.48 5.90 5.72
N SER A 236 26.78 6.92 4.92
CA SER A 236 25.86 7.43 3.95
C SER A 236 25.67 6.44 2.78
N ILE A 237 24.49 6.42 2.19
CA ILE A 237 24.25 5.63 0.96
C ILE A 237 25.21 6.01 -0.16
N PHE A 238 25.72 7.26 -0.17
CA PHE A 238 26.64 7.77 -1.20
C PHE A 238 28.11 7.37 -0.96
N GLU A 239 28.42 6.79 0.21
CA GLU A 239 29.74 6.27 0.56
C GLU A 239 29.86 4.75 0.33
N LEU A 240 28.78 4.11 -0.12
CA LEU A 240 28.76 2.69 -0.34
C LEU A 240 29.38 2.32 -1.71
N ASN A 241 30.07 1.19 -1.74
CA ASN A 241 30.28 0.44 -2.97
C ASN A 241 29.23 -0.68 -2.96
N LEU A 242 28.15 -0.48 -3.72
CA LEU A 242 27.05 -1.43 -3.74
C LEU A 242 27.46 -2.71 -4.49
N PRO A 243 27.18 -3.89 -3.94
CA PRO A 243 27.32 -5.15 -4.67
C PRO A 243 26.30 -5.23 -5.82
N ASP A 244 26.51 -6.15 -6.75
CA ASP A 244 25.61 -6.36 -7.88
C ASP A 244 24.20 -6.82 -7.45
N LYS A 245 24.07 -7.48 -6.30
CA LYS A 245 22.80 -7.96 -5.75
C LYS A 245 22.49 -7.24 -4.43
N VAL A 246 21.46 -6.41 -4.44
CA VAL A 246 21.12 -5.49 -3.34
C VAL A 246 19.69 -5.73 -2.87
N VAL A 247 19.52 -5.77 -1.56
CA VAL A 247 18.21 -5.59 -0.93
C VAL A 247 18.19 -4.27 -0.17
N TRP A 248 17.20 -3.44 -0.41
CA TRP A 248 16.92 -2.26 0.40
C TRP A 248 15.75 -2.53 1.34
N ALA A 249 15.97 -2.42 2.64
CA ALA A 249 14.94 -2.48 3.66
C ALA A 249 14.55 -1.05 4.08
N ILE A 250 13.27 -0.72 3.90
CA ILE A 250 12.67 0.59 4.18
C ILE A 250 11.61 0.41 5.26
N GLY A 251 11.66 1.19 6.33
CA GLY A 251 10.70 1.17 7.42
C GLY A 251 9.54 2.15 7.22
N ALA A 252 8.57 2.08 8.15
CA ALA A 252 7.48 3.03 8.25
C ALA A 252 7.99 4.45 8.58
N GLU A 253 7.22 5.47 8.15
CA GLU A 253 7.64 6.88 8.29
C GLU A 253 7.89 7.30 9.73
N ASP A 254 7.02 6.89 10.66
CA ASP A 254 7.10 7.31 12.07
C ASP A 254 8.03 6.45 12.90
N LYS A 255 8.13 5.14 12.60
CA LYS A 255 8.80 4.13 13.46
C LYS A 255 10.11 3.63 12.86
N GLY A 256 10.34 3.87 11.58
CA GLY A 256 11.46 3.28 10.86
C GLY A 256 11.34 1.75 10.74
N LEU A 257 12.46 1.08 10.60
CA LEU A 257 12.52 -0.39 10.57
C LEU A 257 12.21 -0.99 11.95
N ARG A 258 11.45 -2.08 11.96
CA ARG A 258 11.29 -2.89 13.18
C ARG A 258 12.62 -3.53 13.57
N VAL A 259 12.84 -3.71 14.86
CA VAL A 259 14.07 -4.35 15.41
C VAL A 259 14.33 -5.72 14.76
N THR A 260 13.27 -6.47 14.48
CA THR A 260 13.36 -7.76 13.80
C THR A 260 13.90 -7.62 12.39
N THR A 261 13.48 -6.62 11.66
CA THR A 261 13.93 -6.35 10.28
C THR A 261 15.34 -5.75 10.27
N GLU A 262 15.66 -4.86 11.22
CA GLU A 262 17.04 -4.35 11.37
C GLU A 262 18.08 -5.47 11.55
N ARG A 263 17.73 -6.52 12.32
CA ARG A 263 18.61 -7.69 12.52
C ARG A 263 18.85 -8.53 11.27
N LEU A 264 17.99 -8.41 10.26
CA LEU A 264 18.18 -9.08 8.97
C LEU A 264 19.15 -8.33 8.07
N CYS A 265 19.33 -7.01 8.30
CA CYS A 265 20.21 -6.17 7.51
C CYS A 265 21.69 -6.50 7.81
N ASP A 266 22.51 -6.53 6.77
CA ASP A 266 23.95 -6.65 6.90
C ASP A 266 24.55 -5.32 7.34
N GLU A 267 23.94 -4.22 6.93
CA GLU A 267 24.34 -2.88 7.32
C GLU A 267 23.15 -1.92 7.41
N LEU A 268 23.16 -1.03 8.42
CA LEU A 268 22.28 0.12 8.48
C LEU A 268 23.01 1.34 7.93
N VAL A 269 22.35 2.02 6.99
CA VAL A 269 22.90 3.18 6.28
C VAL A 269 21.92 4.33 6.30
N TYR A 270 22.41 5.58 6.17
CA TYR A 270 21.58 6.76 6.22
C TYR A 270 21.61 7.54 4.90
N ILE A 271 20.54 8.28 4.66
CA ILE A 271 20.50 9.30 3.62
C ILE A 271 20.86 10.64 4.27
N PRO A 272 21.89 11.36 3.78
CA PRO A 272 22.26 12.65 4.33
C PRO A 272 21.09 13.64 4.32
N GLN A 273 20.89 14.33 5.42
CA GLN A 273 19.86 15.36 5.57
C GLN A 273 20.39 16.54 6.38
N SER A 274 19.95 17.74 6.07
CA SER A 274 20.39 18.97 6.75
C SER A 274 19.65 19.22 8.07
N SER A 275 18.53 18.57 8.30
CA SER A 275 17.73 18.69 9.52
C SER A 275 17.58 17.34 10.18
N THR A 276 17.67 17.30 11.51
CA THR A 276 17.42 16.11 12.34
C THR A 276 16.00 16.05 12.88
N SER A 277 15.18 17.10 12.66
CA SER A 277 13.82 17.19 13.18
C SER A 277 12.76 16.51 12.31
N ALA A 278 13.13 16.07 11.11
CA ALA A 278 12.26 15.39 10.17
C ALA A 278 12.99 14.23 9.48
N SER A 279 12.26 13.35 8.85
CA SER A 279 12.77 12.26 8.01
C SER A 279 12.24 12.40 6.59
N TYR A 280 12.94 11.84 5.62
CA TYR A 280 12.39 11.71 4.27
C TYR A 280 11.17 10.80 4.28
N ASN A 281 10.16 11.16 3.49
CA ASN A 281 9.05 10.25 3.20
C ASN A 281 9.59 8.92 2.63
N ALA A 282 8.94 7.81 2.96
CA ALA A 282 9.42 6.46 2.61
C ALA A 282 9.59 6.27 1.09
N SER A 283 8.68 6.82 0.27
CA SER A 283 8.80 6.72 -1.19
C SER A 283 9.95 7.56 -1.73
N VAL A 284 10.23 8.71 -1.13
CA VAL A 284 11.37 9.56 -1.47
C VAL A 284 12.69 8.89 -1.08
N ALA A 285 12.78 8.35 0.14
CA ALA A 285 13.95 7.62 0.60
C ALA A 285 14.25 6.41 -0.31
N THR A 286 13.21 5.66 -0.69
CA THR A 286 13.33 4.56 -1.64
C THR A 286 13.87 5.03 -3.00
N ALA A 287 13.32 6.14 -3.52
CA ALA A 287 13.77 6.69 -4.81
C ALA A 287 15.25 7.10 -4.77
N MET A 288 15.72 7.69 -3.67
CA MET A 288 17.14 8.04 -3.50
C MET A 288 18.04 6.81 -3.50
N ALA A 289 17.66 5.76 -2.75
CA ALA A 289 18.41 4.51 -2.70
C ALA A 289 18.45 3.80 -4.06
N LEU A 290 17.32 3.73 -4.76
CA LEU A 290 17.24 3.14 -6.10
C LEU A 290 18.03 3.95 -7.13
N THR A 291 17.98 5.28 -7.07
CA THR A 291 18.75 6.16 -7.97
C THR A 291 20.25 5.96 -7.79
N GLU A 292 20.71 5.85 -6.53
CA GLU A 292 22.13 5.57 -6.25
C GLU A 292 22.52 4.17 -6.73
N THR A 293 21.65 3.17 -6.55
CA THR A 293 21.88 1.82 -7.09
C THR A 293 21.99 1.85 -8.61
N MET A 294 21.06 2.50 -9.29
CA MET A 294 21.12 2.64 -10.76
C MET A 294 22.40 3.34 -11.21
N ARG A 295 22.83 4.39 -10.51
CA ARG A 295 24.07 5.11 -10.82
C ARG A 295 25.30 4.21 -10.75
N GLN A 296 25.35 3.31 -9.75
CA GLN A 296 26.48 2.38 -9.58
C GLN A 296 26.38 1.15 -10.49
N HIS A 297 25.18 0.64 -10.73
CA HIS A 297 24.96 -0.52 -11.58
C HIS A 297 24.94 -0.20 -13.07
N ALA A 298 24.75 1.06 -13.46
CA ALA A 298 24.77 1.44 -14.87
C ALA A 298 26.13 1.12 -15.49
N PRO A 299 26.16 0.56 -16.72
CA PRO A 299 27.36 0.53 -17.52
C PRO A 299 27.91 1.96 -17.64
N ARG A 300 29.24 2.16 -17.56
CA ARG A 300 29.83 3.49 -17.68
C ARG A 300 29.37 4.17 -18.95
N GLY A 301 28.40 5.05 -18.83
CA GLY A 301 27.69 5.73 -19.90
C GLY A 301 26.21 5.61 -19.68
N ILE A 302 25.57 6.68 -19.17
CA ILE A 302 24.11 6.76 -19.05
C ILE A 302 23.53 6.49 -20.45
N PRO A 303 22.61 5.52 -20.65
CA PRO A 303 21.97 5.32 -21.92
C PRO A 303 21.33 6.65 -22.35
N LYS A 304 21.79 7.23 -23.44
CA LYS A 304 21.16 8.43 -24.02
C LYS A 304 19.76 7.99 -24.42
N LYS A 305 18.74 8.52 -23.69
CA LYS A 305 17.34 8.55 -24.10
C LYS A 305 16.79 7.20 -24.61
N LEU A 306 15.87 6.61 -23.87
CA LEU A 306 14.90 5.67 -24.48
C LEU A 306 14.32 6.38 -25.72
N GLN A 307 14.73 5.96 -26.92
CA GLN A 307 14.02 6.32 -28.13
C GLN A 307 12.62 5.72 -27.98
N ARG A 308 11.61 6.56 -27.88
CA ARG A 308 10.24 6.11 -28.11
C ARG A 308 10.20 5.79 -29.58
N ASP A 309 10.04 4.52 -29.90
CA ASP A 309 9.62 4.13 -31.23
C ASP A 309 8.27 4.82 -31.47
N GLU A 310 8.24 5.74 -32.44
CA GLU A 310 7.06 6.48 -32.88
C GLU A 310 6.06 5.54 -33.56
#